data_a277ef6e6fe2366945c0cfa2370d4d08
#
_entry.id   a277ef6e6fe2366945c0cfa2370d4d08
#
_cell.length_a   1.000
_cell.length_b   1.000
_cell.length_c   1.000
_cell.angle_alpha   90.00
_cell.angle_beta   90.00
_cell.angle_gamma   90.00
#
_symmetry.space_group_name_H-M   'P 1'
#
loop_
_entity.id
_entity.type
_entity.pdbx_description
1 polymer ?
#
loop_
_entity_poly.entity_id
_entity_poly.type
_entity_poly.pdbx_seq_one_letter_code
_entity_poly.pdbx_strand_id
1 'polypeptide(L)'
;MTLKVGDLFRERLVLLRKAKGLTQQELERRIGKLETEAGYISRIETGSIETPPFDVIDKIANELDVEVIELFFGAGLEGNAEQLRESISRVLAYQNASQLRKIYRLILVSLEKYSK
;
A
#
# COMPACT_ATOMS: atom_id res chain seq x y z
N MET A 1 -20.97 3.11 4.32
CA MET A 1 -19.94 2.10 4.01
C MET A 1 -18.58 2.62 4.43
N THR A 2 -17.90 1.89 5.30
CA THR A 2 -16.62 2.33 5.81
C THR A 2 -15.49 1.88 4.90
N LEU A 3 -14.74 2.83 4.37
CA LEU A 3 -13.58 2.55 3.53
C LEU A 3 -12.36 2.33 4.43
N LYS A 4 -11.84 1.12 4.44
CA LYS A 4 -10.65 0.79 5.25
C LYS A 4 -9.40 0.95 4.41
N VAL A 5 -8.33 1.44 5.04
CA VAL A 5 -7.05 1.61 4.36
C VAL A 5 -6.54 0.27 3.81
N GLY A 6 -6.75 -0.80 4.57
CA GLY A 6 -6.35 -2.13 4.12
C GLY A 6 -7.03 -2.57 2.83
N ASP A 7 -8.30 -2.19 2.65
CA ASP A 7 -9.05 -2.51 1.43
C ASP A 7 -8.46 -1.77 0.23
N LEU A 8 -8.12 -0.50 0.41
CA LEU A 8 -7.48 0.28 -0.65
C LEU A 8 -6.13 -0.31 -1.03
N PHE A 9 -5.34 -0.69 -0.03
CA PHE A 9 -4.04 -1.29 -0.25
C PHE A 9 -4.18 -2.58 -1.08
N ARG A 10 -5.11 -3.46 -0.69
CA ARG A 10 -5.33 -4.72 -1.41
C ARG A 10 -5.70 -4.50 -2.86
N GLU A 11 -6.65 -3.61 -3.11
CA GLU A 11 -7.08 -3.30 -4.47
C GLU A 11 -5.94 -2.78 -5.32
N ARG A 12 -5.16 -1.85 -4.78
CA ARG A 12 -4.03 -1.28 -5.49
C ARG A 12 -2.93 -2.31 -5.73
N LEU A 13 -2.66 -3.15 -4.74
CA LEU A 13 -1.66 -4.21 -4.88
C LEU A 13 -2.01 -5.14 -6.04
N VAL A 14 -3.23 -5.65 -6.07
CA VAL A 14 -3.68 -6.55 -7.14
C VAL A 14 -3.55 -5.86 -8.50
N LEU A 15 -4.04 -4.63 -8.59
CA LEU A 15 -4.05 -3.88 -9.84
C LEU A 15 -2.64 -3.62 -10.36
N LEU A 16 -1.76 -3.13 -9.48
CA LEU A 16 -0.38 -2.81 -9.86
C LEU A 16 0.43 -4.06 -10.17
N ARG A 17 0.22 -5.15 -9.41
CA ARG A 17 0.90 -6.42 -9.68
C ARG A 17 0.53 -6.93 -11.07
N LYS A 18 -0.76 -6.94 -11.39
CA LYS A 18 -1.25 -7.41 -12.69
C LYS A 18 -0.76 -6.50 -13.82
N ALA A 19 -0.75 -5.19 -13.59
CA ALA A 19 -0.26 -4.24 -14.58
C ALA A 19 1.22 -4.47 -14.91
N LYS A 20 2.00 -4.94 -13.93
CA LYS A 20 3.40 -5.30 -14.13
C LYS A 20 3.58 -6.70 -14.73
N GLY A 21 2.49 -7.45 -14.89
CA GLY A 21 2.55 -8.81 -15.40
C GLY A 21 3.15 -9.82 -14.43
N LEU A 22 3.14 -9.52 -13.14
CA LEU A 22 3.71 -10.40 -12.12
C LEU A 22 2.66 -11.33 -11.53
N THR A 23 3.02 -12.60 -11.35
CA THR A 23 2.22 -13.53 -10.56
C THR A 23 2.44 -13.22 -9.08
N GLN A 24 1.55 -13.75 -8.23
CA GLN A 24 1.73 -13.63 -6.79
C GLN A 24 3.06 -14.22 -6.35
N GLN A 25 3.43 -15.38 -6.89
CA GLN A 25 4.68 -16.05 -6.55
C GLN A 25 5.91 -15.26 -7.01
N GLU A 26 5.83 -14.65 -8.18
CA GLU A 26 6.93 -13.82 -8.68
C GLU A 26 7.18 -12.62 -7.76
N LEU A 27 6.10 -11.97 -7.32
CA LEU A 27 6.24 -10.85 -6.39
C LEU A 27 6.79 -11.33 -5.04
N GLU A 28 6.30 -12.47 -4.53
CA GLU A 28 6.83 -13.06 -3.29
C GLU A 28 8.33 -13.30 -3.38
N ARG A 29 8.79 -13.85 -4.49
CA ARG A 29 10.21 -14.10 -4.71
C ARG A 29 11.00 -12.80 -4.67
N ARG A 30 10.51 -11.78 -5.33
CA ARG A 30 11.20 -10.49 -5.43
C ARG A 30 11.33 -9.79 -4.10
N ILE A 31 10.34 -9.96 -3.22
CA ILE A 31 10.40 -9.36 -1.88
C ILE A 31 11.03 -10.30 -0.83
N GLY A 32 11.48 -11.48 -1.26
CA GLY A 32 12.21 -12.41 -0.39
C GLY A 32 11.32 -13.25 0.52
N LYS A 33 10.05 -13.43 0.19
CA LYS A 33 9.10 -14.17 1.02
C LYS A 33 8.76 -15.58 0.52
N LEU A 34 9.11 -15.90 -0.72
CA LEU A 34 8.65 -17.14 -1.34
C LEU A 34 9.08 -18.38 -0.58
N GLU A 35 10.32 -18.43 -0.09
CA GLU A 35 10.86 -19.62 0.59
C GLU A 35 10.42 -19.75 2.04
N THR A 36 10.16 -18.63 2.69
CA THR A 36 9.85 -18.62 4.14
C THR A 36 8.37 -18.48 4.44
N GLU A 37 7.63 -17.83 3.56
CA GLU A 37 6.22 -17.53 3.77
C GLU A 37 5.44 -17.65 2.47
N ALA A 38 5.46 -18.86 1.89
CA ALA A 38 4.71 -19.13 0.64
C ALA A 38 3.24 -18.75 0.80
N GLY A 39 2.67 -18.08 -0.21
CA GLY A 39 1.31 -17.61 -0.17
C GLY A 39 1.13 -16.26 0.54
N TYR A 40 2.22 -15.60 0.89
CA TYR A 40 2.19 -14.33 1.60
C TYR A 40 1.42 -13.25 0.82
N ILE A 41 1.72 -13.07 -0.46
CA ILE A 41 1.03 -12.07 -1.30
C ILE A 41 -0.45 -12.45 -1.45
N SER A 42 -0.75 -13.73 -1.65
CA SER A 42 -2.14 -14.19 -1.71
C SER A 42 -2.90 -13.84 -0.44
N ARG A 43 -2.28 -14.03 0.73
CA ARG A 43 -2.93 -13.71 2.00
C ARG A 43 -3.14 -12.21 2.18
N ILE A 44 -2.24 -11.38 1.66
CA ILE A 44 -2.48 -9.93 1.65
C ILE A 44 -3.66 -9.61 0.75
N GLU A 45 -3.67 -10.17 -0.45
CA GLU A 45 -4.69 -9.86 -1.44
C GLU A 45 -6.08 -10.36 -1.03
N THR A 46 -6.16 -11.44 -0.27
CA THR A 46 -7.43 -11.95 0.23
C THR A 46 -7.86 -11.32 1.55
N GLY A 47 -6.99 -10.55 2.19
CA GLY A 47 -7.29 -9.90 3.45
C GLY A 47 -6.94 -10.71 4.69
N SER A 48 -6.38 -11.92 4.55
CA SER A 48 -5.92 -12.71 5.70
C SER A 48 -4.80 -12.01 6.46
N ILE A 49 -3.96 -11.28 5.73
CA ILE A 49 -3.00 -10.35 6.32
C ILE A 49 -3.55 -8.96 6.07
N GLU A 50 -4.00 -8.29 7.11
CA GLU A 50 -4.67 -6.99 6.99
C GLU A 50 -3.70 -5.90 6.54
N THR A 51 -2.55 -5.78 7.20
CA THR A 51 -1.53 -4.81 6.84
C THR A 51 -0.16 -5.43 7.08
N PRO A 52 0.66 -5.62 6.04
CA PRO A 52 2.01 -6.14 6.26
C PRO A 52 2.91 -5.13 6.95
N PRO A 53 4.06 -5.55 7.49
CA PRO A 53 5.03 -4.62 8.09
C PRO A 53 5.54 -3.61 7.08
N PHE A 54 6.03 -2.47 7.56
CA PHE A 54 6.50 -1.37 6.71
C PHE A 54 7.62 -1.77 5.77
N ASP A 55 8.55 -2.60 6.23
CA ASP A 55 9.65 -3.06 5.39
C ASP A 55 9.15 -3.88 4.21
N VAL A 56 8.11 -4.67 4.40
CA VAL A 56 7.48 -5.44 3.33
C VAL A 56 6.76 -4.52 2.37
N ILE A 57 6.00 -3.57 2.89
CA ILE A 57 5.30 -2.57 2.05
C ILE A 57 6.29 -1.81 1.18
N ASP A 58 7.42 -1.42 1.77
CA ASP A 58 8.46 -0.71 1.04
C ASP A 58 9.05 -1.57 -0.09
N LYS A 59 9.32 -2.84 0.18
CA LYS A 59 9.79 -3.77 -0.84
C LYS A 59 8.79 -3.95 -1.96
N ILE A 60 7.50 -4.08 -1.62
CA ILE A 60 6.43 -4.21 -2.60
C ILE A 60 6.38 -2.96 -3.49
N ALA A 61 6.43 -1.78 -2.89
CA ALA A 61 6.41 -0.53 -3.63
C ALA A 61 7.58 -0.44 -4.61
N ASN A 62 8.78 -0.81 -4.15
CA ASN A 62 9.97 -0.81 -5.00
C ASN A 62 9.83 -1.77 -6.17
N GLU A 63 9.32 -2.97 -5.93
CA GLU A 63 9.16 -3.97 -6.98
C GLU A 63 8.06 -3.61 -7.98
N LEU A 64 7.05 -2.89 -7.54
CA LEU A 64 5.98 -2.41 -8.40
C LEU A 64 6.28 -1.05 -9.02
N ASP A 65 7.44 -0.49 -8.70
CA ASP A 65 7.91 0.79 -9.23
C ASP A 65 6.93 1.93 -8.96
N VAL A 66 6.42 1.95 -7.74
CA VAL A 66 5.51 3.01 -7.27
C VAL A 66 5.98 3.51 -5.91
N GLU A 67 5.48 4.66 -5.53
CA GLU A 67 5.71 5.20 -4.21
C GLU A 67 4.78 4.53 -3.20
N VAL A 68 5.23 4.43 -1.94
CA VAL A 68 4.43 3.80 -0.89
C VAL A 68 3.05 4.43 -0.80
N ILE A 69 2.98 5.75 -0.92
CA ILE A 69 1.71 6.48 -0.81
C ILE A 69 0.73 6.08 -1.92
N GLU A 70 1.25 5.77 -3.11
CA GLU A 70 0.41 5.31 -4.23
C GLU A 70 -0.23 3.96 -3.97
N LEU A 71 0.44 3.10 -3.20
CA LEU A 71 -0.14 1.82 -2.81
C LEU A 71 -1.40 1.97 -1.97
N PHE A 72 -1.50 3.05 -1.20
CA PHE A 72 -2.63 3.25 -0.31
C PHE A 72 -3.72 4.13 -0.90
N PHE A 73 -3.35 5.16 -1.63
CA PHE A 73 -4.30 6.17 -2.08
C PHE A 73 -4.48 6.19 -3.59
N GLY A 74 -3.74 5.34 -4.29
CA GLY A 74 -3.83 5.22 -5.74
C GLY A 74 -2.96 6.22 -6.47
N ALA A 75 -2.48 5.78 -7.65
CA ALA A 75 -1.83 6.68 -8.57
C ALA A 75 -2.90 7.51 -9.26
N GLY A 76 -2.56 8.73 -9.64
CA GLY A 76 -3.48 9.56 -10.38
C GLY A 76 -4.52 10.25 -9.53
N LEU A 77 -4.16 10.56 -8.30
CA LEU A 77 -4.93 11.53 -7.53
C LEU A 77 -4.77 12.87 -8.25
N GLU A 78 -5.65 13.10 -9.18
CA GLU A 78 -5.64 14.31 -9.99
C GLU A 78 -6.27 15.46 -9.20
N GLY A 79 -5.80 16.65 -9.52
CA GLY A 79 -6.31 17.84 -8.90
C GLY A 79 -5.22 18.66 -8.24
N ASN A 80 -5.60 19.83 -7.76
CA ASN A 80 -4.67 20.69 -7.05
C ASN A 80 -4.50 20.24 -5.59
N ALA A 81 -3.60 20.88 -4.87
CA ALA A 81 -3.29 20.51 -3.49
C ALA A 81 -4.51 20.55 -2.57
N GLU A 82 -5.41 21.50 -2.78
CA GLU A 82 -6.62 21.63 -1.96
C GLU A 82 -7.55 20.43 -2.18
N GLN A 83 -7.77 20.06 -3.43
CA GLN A 83 -8.60 18.89 -3.78
C GLN A 83 -7.99 17.59 -3.26
N LEU A 84 -6.67 17.45 -3.34
CA LEU A 84 -5.98 16.29 -2.81
C LEU A 84 -6.10 16.19 -1.29
N ARG A 85 -5.95 17.32 -0.59
CA ARG A 85 -6.13 17.36 0.87
C ARG A 85 -7.54 16.92 1.25
N GLU A 86 -8.53 17.36 0.51
CA GLU A 86 -9.92 17.00 0.76
C GLU A 86 -10.14 15.51 0.56
N SER A 87 -9.61 14.95 -0.53
CA SER A 87 -9.72 13.52 -0.81
C SER A 87 -9.06 12.67 0.27
N ILE A 88 -7.86 13.06 0.68
CA ILE A 88 -7.12 12.38 1.74
C ILE A 88 -7.88 12.46 3.06
N SER A 89 -8.42 13.63 3.39
CA SER A 89 -9.18 13.83 4.61
C SER A 89 -10.41 12.94 4.68
N ARG A 90 -11.09 12.73 3.57
CA ARG A 90 -12.26 11.85 3.52
C ARG A 90 -11.88 10.40 3.84
N VAL A 91 -10.77 9.93 3.28
CA VAL A 91 -10.29 8.59 3.56
C VAL A 91 -9.93 8.45 5.04
N LEU A 92 -9.21 9.42 5.58
CA LEU A 92 -8.75 9.39 6.97
C LEU A 92 -9.89 9.48 7.97
N ALA A 93 -10.99 10.14 7.61
CA ALA A 93 -12.13 10.35 8.50
C ALA A 93 -12.78 9.06 8.99
N TYR A 94 -12.61 7.96 8.23
CA TYR A 94 -13.24 6.68 8.55
C TYR A 94 -12.28 5.69 9.22
N GLN A 95 -11.07 6.11 9.53
CA GLN A 95 -10.06 5.22 10.10
C GLN A 95 -10.01 5.34 11.62
N ASN A 96 -9.77 4.21 12.30
CA ASN A 96 -9.60 4.21 13.75
C ASN A 96 -8.17 4.63 14.12
N ALA A 97 -7.90 4.80 15.42
CA ALA A 97 -6.61 5.26 15.91
C ALA A 97 -5.46 4.34 15.50
N SER A 98 -5.67 3.03 15.52
CA SER A 98 -4.65 2.06 15.13
C SER A 98 -4.27 2.22 13.66
N GLN A 99 -5.28 2.35 12.80
CA GLN A 99 -5.07 2.56 11.37
C GLN A 99 -4.38 3.89 11.09
N LEU A 100 -4.81 4.95 11.78
CA LEU A 100 -4.21 6.27 11.62
C LEU A 100 -2.73 6.30 12.01
N ARG A 101 -2.36 5.58 13.07
CA ARG A 101 -0.94 5.47 13.45
C ARG A 101 -0.11 4.81 12.36
N LYS A 102 -0.64 3.75 11.76
CA LYS A 102 0.03 3.06 10.65
C LYS A 102 0.20 3.98 9.45
N ILE A 103 -0.86 4.69 9.09
CA ILE A 103 -0.82 5.63 7.97
C ILE A 103 0.20 6.73 8.25
N TYR A 104 0.19 7.28 9.45
CA TYR A 104 1.12 8.33 9.84
C TYR A 104 2.58 7.88 9.68
N ARG A 105 2.89 6.65 10.14
CA ARG A 105 4.23 6.09 10.01
C ARG A 105 4.62 5.91 8.55
N LEU A 106 3.69 5.44 7.72
CA LEU A 106 3.93 5.27 6.29
C LEU A 106 4.22 6.60 5.60
N ILE A 107 3.45 7.62 5.95
CA ILE A 107 3.67 8.97 5.41
C ILE A 107 5.05 9.47 5.79
N LEU A 108 5.44 9.32 7.06
CA LEU A 108 6.76 9.76 7.52
C LEU A 108 7.89 9.05 6.78
N VAL A 109 7.78 7.73 6.62
CA VAL A 109 8.78 6.94 5.89
C VAL A 109 8.86 7.39 4.44
N SER A 110 7.71 7.60 3.81
CA SER A 110 7.63 8.04 2.42
C SER A 110 8.27 9.42 2.23
N LEU A 111 7.99 10.35 3.14
CA LEU A 111 8.56 11.70 3.07
C LEU A 111 10.07 11.68 3.32
N GLU A 112 10.54 10.82 4.21
CA GLU A 112 11.97 10.67 4.49
C GLU A 112 12.77 10.30 3.24
N LYS A 113 12.21 9.44 2.40
CA LYS A 113 12.86 9.03 1.15
C LYS A 113 13.09 10.20 0.20
N TYR A 114 12.28 11.22 0.28
CA TYR A 114 12.30 12.35 -0.65
C TYR A 114 12.78 13.66 -0.03
N SER A 115 13.09 13.66 1.26
CA SER A 115 13.56 14.86 1.96
C SER A 115 15.09 14.89 1.98
N LYS A 116 15.65 15.25 0.85
CA LYS A 116 17.10 15.46 0.76
C LYS A 116 17.37 16.82 0.20
#